data_27c2ea1b9fad34d89261bf9625e54023
#
_entry.id   27c2ea1b9fad34d89261bf9625e54023
#
_cell.length_a   1.000
_cell.length_b   1.000
_cell.length_c   1.000
_cell.angle_alpha   90.00
_cell.angle_beta   90.00
_cell.angle_gamma   90.00
#
_symmetry.space_group_name_H-M   'P 1'
#
loop_
_entity.id
_entity.type
_entity.pdbx_description
1 polymer ?
#
loop_
_entity_poly.entity_id
_entity_poly.type
_entity_poly.pdbx_seq_one_letter_code
_entity_poly.pdbx_strand_id
1 'polypeptide(L)'
;QYSLESNGSGVFTNLLVDALSGAAANLVGEVTPGSVYAHVDQSLGPWAQRPVFKTNVERFVSLRKAEAPIALTALQRLTELFQDPALELPLDPSYEPERNGSEPPGTPLPDPLKNADFAILQELAKVNLVRPVGEKHMWHAAMNSKACELTVLGQHYWGLVNQELI
;
A
#
# COMPACT_ATOMS: atom_id res chain seq x y z
N GLN A 1 -23.66 30.79 2.34
CA GLN A 1 -23.07 29.60 1.67
C GLN A 1 -23.58 28.38 2.42
N TYR A 2 -24.36 27.52 1.76
CA TYR A 2 -24.89 26.31 2.38
C TYR A 2 -23.77 25.26 2.39
N SER A 3 -23.43 24.76 3.58
CA SER A 3 -22.58 23.55 3.69
C SER A 3 -23.43 22.35 3.29
N LEU A 4 -22.87 21.46 2.48
CA LEU A 4 -23.47 20.16 2.23
C LEU A 4 -23.49 19.38 3.55
N GLU A 5 -24.67 18.91 3.96
CA GLU A 5 -24.85 18.11 5.17
C GLU A 5 -25.03 16.63 4.79
N SER A 6 -24.37 15.78 5.55
CA SER A 6 -24.53 14.33 5.50
C SER A 6 -24.59 13.81 6.94
N ASN A 7 -25.61 13.02 7.25
CA ASN A 7 -25.79 12.41 8.58
C ASN A 7 -25.82 13.42 9.76
N GLY A 8 -26.38 14.63 9.55
CA GLY A 8 -26.56 15.64 10.61
C GLY A 8 -25.29 16.45 10.94
N SER A 9 -24.21 16.32 10.19
CA SER A 9 -23.02 17.16 10.27
C SER A 9 -22.54 17.57 8.88
N GLY A 10 -21.71 18.63 8.80
CA GLY A 10 -21.17 19.09 7.52
C GLY A 10 -20.25 18.05 6.91
N VAL A 11 -20.30 17.90 5.58
CA VAL A 11 -19.44 16.93 4.83
C VAL A 11 -17.97 17.11 5.17
N PHE A 12 -17.48 18.35 5.28
CA PHE A 12 -16.10 18.63 5.70
C PHE A 12 -15.78 18.04 7.07
N THR A 13 -16.68 18.21 8.05
CA THR A 13 -16.48 17.69 9.41
C THR A 13 -16.40 16.17 9.43
N ASN A 14 -17.27 15.50 8.66
CA ASN A 14 -17.25 14.03 8.54
C ASN A 14 -15.96 13.54 7.93
N LEU A 15 -15.48 14.15 6.84
CA LEU A 15 -14.22 13.81 6.19
C LEU A 15 -13.01 14.10 7.09
N LEU A 16 -13.06 15.18 7.88
CA LEU A 16 -12.01 15.49 8.84
C LEU A 16 -11.94 14.44 9.95
N VAL A 17 -13.08 14.03 10.49
CA VAL A 17 -13.16 12.96 11.50
C VAL A 17 -12.68 11.62 10.93
N ASP A 18 -13.09 11.28 9.72
CA ASP A 18 -12.65 10.08 9.01
C ASP A 18 -11.13 10.07 8.82
N ALA A 19 -10.56 11.16 8.29
CA ALA A 19 -9.12 11.34 8.15
C ALA A 19 -8.37 11.15 9.48
N LEU A 20 -8.85 11.80 10.54
CA LEU A 20 -8.29 11.70 11.88
C LEU A 20 -8.50 10.31 12.50
N SER A 21 -9.52 9.57 12.11
CA SER A 21 -9.77 8.20 12.58
C SER A 21 -8.81 7.18 11.96
N GLY A 22 -8.11 7.54 10.89
CA GLY A 22 -7.07 6.71 10.28
C GLY A 22 -7.09 6.66 8.76
N ALA A 23 -8.16 7.13 8.09
CA ALA A 23 -8.25 7.11 6.64
C ALA A 23 -7.14 7.94 5.94
N ALA A 24 -6.52 8.89 6.65
CA ALA A 24 -5.39 9.68 6.17
C ALA A 24 -4.02 9.17 6.68
N ALA A 25 -3.96 7.98 7.27
CA ALA A 25 -2.70 7.41 7.76
C ALA A 25 -1.76 7.03 6.60
N ASN A 26 -0.48 7.29 6.77
CA ASN A 26 0.55 6.75 5.89
C ASN A 26 0.83 5.26 6.20
N LEU A 27 1.74 4.63 5.46
CA LEU A 27 2.02 3.20 5.61
C LEU A 27 2.64 2.80 6.97
N VAL A 28 3.12 3.77 7.76
CA VAL A 28 3.59 3.54 9.13
C VAL A 28 2.60 4.01 10.19
N GLY A 29 1.37 4.33 9.80
CA GLY A 29 0.27 4.69 10.68
C GLY A 29 0.26 6.15 11.15
N GLU A 30 1.07 7.03 10.58
CA GLU A 30 1.09 8.44 10.98
C GLU A 30 0.04 9.26 10.23
N VAL A 31 -0.72 10.05 10.97
CA VAL A 31 -1.68 11.04 10.47
C VAL A 31 -1.11 12.43 10.69
N THR A 32 -0.90 13.19 9.63
CA THR A 32 -0.34 14.53 9.66
C THR A 32 -1.34 15.59 9.15
N PRO A 33 -1.16 16.89 9.44
CA PRO A 33 -2.02 17.94 8.86
C PRO A 33 -2.06 17.90 7.33
N GLY A 34 -0.93 17.57 6.68
CA GLY A 34 -0.85 17.46 5.23
C GLY A 34 -1.65 16.28 4.68
N SER A 35 -1.54 15.10 5.32
CA SER A 35 -2.30 13.92 4.90
C SER A 35 -3.81 14.08 5.14
N VAL A 36 -4.20 14.72 6.25
CA VAL A 36 -5.60 15.07 6.53
C VAL A 36 -6.16 16.00 5.45
N TYR A 37 -5.41 17.05 5.10
CA TYR A 37 -5.84 17.95 4.03
C TYR A 37 -5.98 17.22 2.69
N ALA A 38 -5.00 16.41 2.31
CA ALA A 38 -5.03 15.65 1.06
C ALA A 38 -6.24 14.70 0.99
N HIS A 39 -6.54 14.00 2.10
CA HIS A 39 -7.71 13.13 2.19
C HIS A 39 -9.02 13.90 1.98
N VAL A 40 -9.19 15.04 2.67
CA VAL A 40 -10.39 15.89 2.53
C VAL A 40 -10.51 16.46 1.12
N ASP A 41 -9.42 16.99 0.54
CA ASP A 41 -9.42 17.60 -0.79
C ASP A 41 -9.77 16.59 -1.88
N GLN A 42 -9.19 15.40 -1.83
CA GLN A 42 -9.48 14.31 -2.78
C GLN A 42 -10.93 13.82 -2.66
N SER A 43 -11.45 13.72 -1.43
CA SER A 43 -12.81 13.24 -1.16
C SER A 43 -13.89 14.23 -1.60
N LEU A 44 -13.65 15.53 -1.51
CA LEU A 44 -14.61 16.56 -1.91
C LEU A 44 -14.80 16.65 -3.43
N GLY A 45 -13.82 16.23 -4.22
CA GLY A 45 -13.90 16.30 -5.68
C GLY A 45 -13.95 17.72 -6.25
N PRO A 46 -14.13 17.89 -7.57
CA PRO A 46 -14.02 19.20 -8.24
C PRO A 46 -15.22 20.13 -8.00
N TRP A 47 -16.36 19.61 -7.55
CA TRP A 47 -17.63 20.32 -7.48
C TRP A 47 -17.96 20.89 -6.10
N ALA A 48 -17.21 20.49 -5.07
CA ALA A 48 -17.45 20.93 -3.70
C ALA A 48 -16.59 22.14 -3.33
N GLN A 49 -17.04 22.89 -2.34
CA GLN A 49 -16.25 23.95 -1.74
C GLN A 49 -15.04 23.34 -1.04
N ARG A 50 -13.83 23.71 -1.47
CA ARG A 50 -12.59 23.19 -0.93
C ARG A 50 -12.05 24.06 0.19
N PRO A 51 -11.50 23.46 1.25
CA PRO A 51 -10.76 24.22 2.26
C PRO A 51 -9.45 24.76 1.65
N VAL A 52 -9.03 25.92 2.14
CA VAL A 52 -7.73 26.48 1.81
C VAL A 52 -6.72 26.03 2.84
N PHE A 53 -5.70 25.29 2.41
CA PHE A 53 -4.58 24.88 3.27
C PHE A 53 -3.37 25.77 3.01
N LYS A 54 -2.88 26.41 4.07
CA LYS A 54 -1.65 27.21 4.04
C LYS A 54 -0.73 26.70 5.11
N THR A 55 0.53 26.46 4.77
CA THR A 55 1.55 26.01 5.70
C THR A 55 2.89 26.67 5.37
N ASN A 56 3.70 26.86 6.38
CA ASN A 56 5.08 27.34 6.28
C ASN A 56 5.94 26.48 7.21
N VAL A 57 5.96 25.17 6.97
CA VAL A 57 6.74 24.20 7.74
C VAL A 57 7.54 23.33 6.78
N GLU A 58 8.76 22.97 7.17
CA GLU A 58 9.59 22.03 6.42
C GLU A 58 9.11 20.59 6.62
N ARG A 59 8.54 20.30 7.79
CA ARG A 59 8.05 18.97 8.16
C ARG A 59 6.77 19.08 8.98
N PHE A 60 5.78 18.26 8.64
CA PHE A 60 4.58 18.11 9.46
C PHE A 60 4.88 17.23 10.68
N VAL A 61 4.32 17.63 11.82
CA VAL A 61 4.26 16.75 13.00
C VAL A 61 3.13 15.73 12.84
N SER A 62 3.31 14.56 13.44
CA SER A 62 2.25 13.58 13.54
C SER A 62 1.19 14.08 14.53
N LEU A 63 -0.07 14.16 14.09
CA LEU A 63 -1.21 14.50 14.95
C LEU A 63 -1.60 13.33 15.82
N ARG A 64 -1.54 12.13 15.26
CA ARG A 64 -1.77 10.85 15.95
C ARG A 64 -1.18 9.70 15.17
N LYS A 65 -1.02 8.55 15.85
CA LYS A 65 -0.86 7.25 15.21
C LYS A 65 -2.21 6.54 15.12
N ALA A 66 -2.50 6.02 13.93
CA ALA A 66 -3.61 5.13 13.64
C ALA A 66 -3.07 3.74 13.34
N GLU A 67 -3.96 2.78 13.10
CA GLU A 67 -3.58 1.47 12.58
C GLU A 67 -2.99 1.64 11.17
N ALA A 68 -1.80 1.08 10.98
CA ALA A 68 -1.13 1.13 9.68
C ALA A 68 -1.84 0.20 8.70
N PRO A 69 -1.99 0.59 7.40
CA PRO A 69 -2.64 -0.25 6.39
C PRO A 69 -1.86 -1.53 6.05
N ILE A 70 -0.62 -1.62 6.52
CA ILE A 70 0.23 -2.80 6.41
C ILE A 70 1.06 -2.97 7.67
N ALA A 71 1.31 -4.23 8.07
CA ALA A 71 2.14 -4.52 9.22
C ALA A 71 3.59 -4.07 9.00
N LEU A 72 4.22 -3.49 10.03
CA LEU A 72 5.63 -3.07 9.96
C LEU A 72 6.55 -4.26 9.61
N THR A 73 6.26 -5.44 10.14
CA THR A 73 6.99 -6.68 9.82
C THR A 73 6.93 -7.03 8.33
N ALA A 74 5.83 -6.75 7.63
CA ALA A 74 5.74 -6.96 6.19
C ALA A 74 6.58 -5.92 5.42
N LEU A 75 6.63 -4.66 5.88
CA LEU A 75 7.52 -3.64 5.30
C LEU A 75 8.99 -4.04 5.46
N GLN A 76 9.39 -4.52 6.63
CA GLN A 76 10.77 -4.95 6.91
C GLN A 76 11.23 -6.12 6.03
N ARG A 77 10.31 -6.95 5.52
CA ARG A 77 10.62 -8.02 4.57
C ARG A 77 11.02 -7.53 3.18
N LEU A 78 10.84 -6.23 2.86
CA LEU A 78 11.21 -5.69 1.54
C LEU A 78 12.67 -5.95 1.17
N THR A 79 13.62 -5.77 2.11
CA THR A 79 15.05 -5.98 1.87
C THR A 79 15.45 -7.45 1.81
N GLU A 80 14.67 -8.34 2.40
CA GLU A 80 14.89 -9.79 2.31
C GLU A 80 14.35 -10.35 0.99
N LEU A 81 13.18 -9.87 0.53
CA LEU A 81 12.55 -10.31 -0.70
C LEU A 81 13.24 -9.73 -1.95
N PHE A 82 13.67 -8.47 -1.88
CA PHE A 82 14.36 -7.78 -2.97
C PHE A 82 15.76 -7.39 -2.53
N GLN A 83 16.78 -8.13 -3.00
CA GLN A 83 18.19 -7.82 -2.69
C GLN A 83 18.65 -6.52 -3.35
N ASP A 84 18.06 -6.16 -4.46
CA ASP A 84 18.26 -4.90 -5.17
C ASP A 84 16.89 -4.32 -5.52
N PRO A 85 16.60 -3.06 -5.13
CA PRO A 85 15.29 -2.46 -5.36
C PRO A 85 14.97 -2.20 -6.84
N ALA A 86 15.94 -2.27 -7.74
CA ALA A 86 15.76 -2.08 -9.17
C ALA A 86 15.52 -3.39 -9.94
N LEU A 87 15.71 -4.54 -9.30
CA LEU A 87 15.55 -5.84 -9.95
C LEU A 87 14.15 -6.42 -9.77
N GLU A 88 13.74 -7.18 -10.79
CA GLU A 88 12.55 -8.01 -10.73
C GLU A 88 12.78 -9.26 -9.90
N LEU A 89 11.80 -9.66 -9.10
CA LEU A 89 11.74 -10.94 -8.40
C LEU A 89 11.02 -11.96 -9.28
N PRO A 90 11.69 -12.99 -9.80
CA PRO A 90 11.04 -14.05 -10.57
C PRO A 90 10.05 -14.82 -9.72
N LEU A 91 8.89 -15.08 -10.27
CA LEU A 91 7.83 -15.90 -9.68
C LEU A 91 7.65 -17.17 -10.51
N ASP A 92 7.18 -18.22 -9.85
CA ASP A 92 6.77 -19.46 -10.50
C ASP A 92 5.55 -20.05 -9.77
N PRO A 93 4.86 -21.07 -10.33
CA PRO A 93 3.66 -21.60 -9.70
C PRO A 93 3.84 -22.17 -8.29
N SER A 94 5.05 -22.44 -7.82
CA SER A 94 5.27 -22.90 -6.44
C SER A 94 5.03 -21.81 -5.37
N TYR A 95 4.97 -20.53 -5.76
CA TYR A 95 4.59 -19.42 -4.88
C TYR A 95 3.10 -19.45 -4.51
N GLU A 96 2.23 -20.01 -5.38
CA GLU A 96 0.78 -19.96 -5.19
C GLU A 96 0.29 -21.22 -4.50
N PRO A 97 -0.32 -21.13 -3.30
CA PRO A 97 -0.86 -22.28 -2.59
C PRO A 97 -2.19 -22.79 -3.17
N GLU A 98 -3.00 -21.90 -3.74
CA GLU A 98 -4.32 -22.24 -4.24
C GLU A 98 -4.26 -22.82 -5.66
N ARG A 99 -4.84 -23.99 -5.84
CA ARG A 99 -4.91 -24.72 -7.11
C ARG A 99 -6.35 -24.96 -7.50
N ASN A 100 -6.66 -24.72 -8.75
CA ASN A 100 -8.00 -24.99 -9.29
C ASN A 100 -8.12 -26.36 -9.98
N GLY A 101 -7.02 -27.10 -10.08
CA GLY A 101 -6.97 -28.45 -10.67
C GLY A 101 -6.96 -28.47 -12.19
N SER A 102 -6.85 -27.31 -12.86
CA SER A 102 -6.73 -27.20 -14.32
C SER A 102 -5.30 -26.92 -14.79
N GLU A 103 -4.33 -26.99 -13.90
CA GLU A 103 -2.95 -26.71 -14.21
C GLU A 103 -2.36 -27.76 -15.15
N PRO A 104 -1.47 -27.37 -16.08
CA PRO A 104 -0.80 -28.29 -16.97
C PRO A 104 0.00 -29.35 -16.20
N PRO A 105 0.13 -30.58 -16.76
CA PRO A 105 1.00 -31.59 -16.17
C PRO A 105 2.43 -31.09 -16.02
N GLY A 106 3.02 -31.33 -14.84
CA GLY A 106 4.38 -30.87 -14.53
C GLY A 106 4.46 -29.48 -13.91
N THR A 107 3.33 -28.80 -13.66
CA THR A 107 3.30 -27.56 -12.88
C THR A 107 3.94 -27.77 -11.49
N PRO A 108 4.90 -26.94 -11.06
CA PRO A 108 5.54 -27.05 -9.74
C PRO A 108 4.51 -27.07 -8.61
N LEU A 109 4.71 -27.96 -7.63
CA LEU A 109 3.88 -28.02 -6.45
C LEU A 109 4.08 -26.78 -5.55
N PRO A 110 3.09 -26.38 -4.75
CA PRO A 110 3.25 -25.31 -3.76
C PRO A 110 4.41 -25.59 -2.81
N ASP A 111 5.22 -24.55 -2.55
CA ASP A 111 6.32 -24.57 -1.59
C ASP A 111 5.93 -23.72 -0.40
N PRO A 112 5.90 -24.27 0.84
CA PRO A 112 5.46 -23.52 2.02
C PRO A 112 6.26 -22.24 2.29
N LEU A 113 7.56 -22.20 2.00
CA LEU A 113 8.40 -21.00 2.19
C LEU A 113 8.04 -19.95 1.16
N LYS A 114 7.96 -20.31 -0.10
CA LYS A 114 7.54 -19.41 -1.17
C LYS A 114 6.10 -18.94 -1.00
N ASN A 115 5.21 -19.78 -0.50
CA ASN A 115 3.84 -19.38 -0.21
C ASN A 115 3.77 -18.31 0.89
N ALA A 116 4.60 -18.41 1.93
CA ALA A 116 4.69 -17.38 2.96
C ALA A 116 5.22 -16.04 2.39
N ASP A 117 6.26 -16.09 1.56
CA ASP A 117 6.78 -14.91 0.88
C ASP A 117 5.74 -14.29 -0.07
N PHE A 118 5.01 -15.14 -0.78
CA PHE A 118 3.97 -14.67 -1.73
C PHE A 118 2.81 -13.99 -1.02
N ALA A 119 2.39 -14.47 0.14
CA ALA A 119 1.38 -13.79 0.95
C ALA A 119 1.82 -12.37 1.33
N ILE A 120 3.09 -12.18 1.71
CA ILE A 120 3.65 -10.86 1.99
C ILE A 120 3.72 -10.00 0.72
N LEU A 121 4.15 -10.57 -0.41
CA LEU A 121 4.17 -9.86 -1.70
C LEU A 121 2.77 -9.38 -2.11
N GLN A 122 1.74 -10.18 -1.85
CA GLN A 122 0.34 -9.81 -2.10
C GLN A 122 -0.13 -8.68 -1.17
N GLU A 123 0.27 -8.67 0.11
CA GLU A 123 -0.02 -7.56 1.03
C GLU A 123 0.69 -6.27 0.58
N LEU A 124 1.95 -6.35 0.22
CA LEU A 124 2.72 -5.23 -0.33
C LEU A 124 2.10 -4.68 -1.63
N ALA A 125 1.55 -5.56 -2.47
CA ALA A 125 0.86 -5.16 -3.69
C ALA A 125 -0.46 -4.42 -3.42
N LYS A 126 -1.22 -4.78 -2.36
CA LYS A 126 -2.44 -4.07 -1.97
C LYS A 126 -2.20 -2.61 -1.60
N VAL A 127 -1.02 -2.30 -1.06
CA VAL A 127 -0.60 -0.93 -0.71
C VAL A 127 0.32 -0.30 -1.76
N ASN A 128 0.36 -0.87 -2.96
CA ASN A 128 1.10 -0.36 -4.13
C ASN A 128 2.61 -0.23 -3.91
N LEU A 129 3.21 -1.09 -3.10
CA LEU A 129 4.67 -1.19 -2.95
C LEU A 129 5.30 -2.17 -3.95
N VAL A 130 4.55 -3.21 -4.32
CA VAL A 130 4.92 -4.24 -5.29
C VAL A 130 3.89 -4.28 -6.41
N ARG A 131 4.32 -4.59 -7.61
CA ARG A 131 3.41 -4.83 -8.73
C ARG A 131 3.87 -6.04 -9.56
N PRO A 132 2.94 -6.79 -10.16
CA PRO A 132 3.29 -7.86 -11.09
C PRO A 132 3.82 -7.27 -12.40
N VAL A 133 4.76 -7.99 -13.04
CA VAL A 133 5.34 -7.65 -14.35
C VAL A 133 4.67 -8.49 -15.43
N GLY A 134 4.13 -7.82 -16.46
CA GLY A 134 3.50 -8.48 -17.60
C GLY A 134 2.11 -9.08 -17.33
N GLU A 135 1.59 -8.92 -16.12
CA GLU A 135 0.28 -9.40 -15.69
C GLU A 135 -0.47 -8.36 -14.86
N LYS A 136 -1.80 -8.55 -14.73
CA LYS A 136 -2.63 -7.63 -13.94
C LYS A 136 -2.68 -7.98 -12.45
N HIS A 137 -2.46 -9.25 -12.11
CA HIS A 137 -2.59 -9.76 -10.74
C HIS A 137 -1.41 -10.65 -10.38
N MET A 138 -1.02 -10.62 -9.11
CA MET A 138 0.10 -11.40 -8.57
C MET A 138 -0.10 -12.90 -8.82
N TRP A 139 -1.34 -13.42 -8.67
CA TRP A 139 -1.66 -14.81 -8.96
C TRP A 139 -1.29 -15.22 -10.40
N HIS A 140 -1.66 -14.40 -11.38
CA HIS A 140 -1.32 -14.67 -12.79
C HIS A 140 0.19 -14.57 -13.03
N ALA A 141 0.87 -13.65 -12.36
CA ALA A 141 2.32 -13.54 -12.47
C ALA A 141 3.02 -14.81 -11.96
N ALA A 142 2.58 -15.37 -10.83
CA ALA A 142 3.10 -16.63 -10.31
C ALA A 142 2.76 -17.80 -11.24
N MET A 143 1.50 -17.98 -11.61
CA MET A 143 1.05 -19.12 -12.42
C MET A 143 1.64 -19.12 -13.83
N ASN A 144 1.93 -17.96 -14.41
CA ASN A 144 2.52 -17.80 -15.74
C ASN A 144 4.06 -17.67 -15.71
N SER A 145 4.71 -17.94 -14.57
CA SER A 145 6.16 -17.86 -14.39
C SER A 145 6.72 -16.51 -14.87
N LYS A 146 6.08 -15.43 -14.43
CA LYS A 146 6.50 -14.05 -14.65
C LYS A 146 7.30 -13.54 -13.44
N ALA A 147 7.25 -12.24 -13.20
CA ALA A 147 7.94 -11.61 -12.10
C ALA A 147 7.05 -10.60 -11.38
N CYS A 148 7.55 -10.07 -10.27
CA CYS A 148 7.06 -8.84 -9.67
C CYS A 148 8.25 -7.90 -9.40
N GLU A 149 7.94 -6.62 -9.25
CA GLU A 149 8.95 -5.58 -9.01
C GLU A 149 8.45 -4.57 -7.98
N LEU A 150 9.39 -3.83 -7.39
CA LEU A 150 9.05 -2.69 -6.54
C LEU A 150 8.56 -1.53 -7.39
N THR A 151 7.48 -0.89 -6.96
CA THR A 151 7.08 0.43 -7.48
C THR A 151 8.07 1.50 -7.01
N VAL A 152 7.96 2.73 -7.54
CA VAL A 152 8.77 3.86 -7.03
C VAL A 152 8.56 4.06 -5.52
N LEU A 153 7.30 3.91 -5.05
CA LEU A 153 6.99 3.95 -3.62
C LEU A 153 7.63 2.77 -2.88
N GLY A 154 7.58 1.57 -3.46
CA GLY A 154 8.23 0.38 -2.92
C GLY A 154 9.74 0.54 -2.76
N GLN A 155 10.41 1.09 -3.77
CA GLN A 155 11.85 1.39 -3.72
C GLN A 155 12.19 2.41 -2.62
N HIS A 156 11.34 3.42 -2.42
CA HIS A 156 11.51 4.38 -1.34
C HIS A 156 11.42 3.69 0.03
N TYR A 157 10.38 2.88 0.27
CA TYR A 157 10.22 2.14 1.53
C TYR A 157 11.31 1.08 1.73
N TRP A 158 11.76 0.41 0.67
CA TRP A 158 12.93 -0.45 0.70
C TRP A 158 14.17 0.30 1.22
N GLY A 159 14.38 1.54 0.71
CA GLY A 159 15.48 2.41 1.17
C GLY A 159 15.37 2.77 2.65
N LEU A 160 14.15 3.03 3.16
CA LEU A 160 13.93 3.33 4.59
C LEU A 160 14.23 2.10 5.47
N VAL A 161 13.81 0.91 5.05
CA VAL A 161 14.13 -0.35 5.76
C VAL A 161 15.63 -0.62 5.72
N ASN A 162 16.27 -0.47 4.56
CA ASN A 162 17.71 -0.73 4.40
C ASN A 162 18.58 0.23 5.23
N GLN A 163 18.08 1.40 5.56
CA GLN A 163 18.73 2.41 6.43
C GLN A 163 18.31 2.29 7.90
N GLU A 164 17.54 1.27 8.26
CA GLU A 164 17.01 1.04 9.63
C GLU A 164 16.19 2.25 10.16
N LEU A 165 15.48 2.95 9.28
CA LEU A 165 14.64 4.09 9.65
C LEU A 165 13.20 3.67 10.01
N ILE A 166 12.81 2.46 9.63
CA ILE A 166 11.52 1.81 9.96
C ILE A 166 11.70 0.30 10.15
#